data_d48da345b96f9dd41b5adadf2ec0b6b1
#
_entry.id   d48da345b96f9dd41b5adadf2ec0b6b1
#
_cell.length_a   1.000
_cell.length_b   1.000
_cell.length_c   1.000
_cell.angle_alpha   90.00
_cell.angle_beta   90.00
_cell.angle_gamma   90.00
#
_symmetry.space_group_name_H-M   'P 1'
#
loop_
_entity.id
_entity.type
_entity.pdbx_description
1 polymer ?
#
loop_
_entity_poly.entity_id
_entity_poly.type
_entity_poly.pdbx_seq_one_letter_code
_entity_poly.pdbx_strand_id
1 'polypeptide(L)'
;MNVSPWRMCFVAALPALLAGCVSPSPSSAAASADATKAQITVLYDAFGKASAMQKDWGYAALVEYGGKRILFDTGNNPEILAQNARAKGVDLAKLDFVVMSHRHGDHMGGMAYLLSVNPKVKIYAPKEGFGVYGADLPSTFYRKDASLPPEQRYYDGAPPETMRFGAAWPEASFQLIDRTTQIAPGIHLISLVSDKPGTLELRELSLALDTPDGMVIVVGCSHPGIDKIVEAAAKINPRINLVAGGFHLVVAKDDEIEKIVTVLRDTFKVGYVAPGHCTGEPTFAALRKGFGERYLYAGLGTTLTLGGQPHGAGENAPPALAAMDAADLENYRTLLAGTEDEPHAPLARGR
;
A
#
# COMPACT_ATOMS: atom_id res chain seq x y z
N MET A 1 -50.38 -89.80 -3.69
CA MET A 1 -49.28 -88.94 -4.08
C MET A 1 -49.42 -87.65 -3.28
N ASN A 2 -48.83 -87.65 -2.12
CA ASN A 2 -49.06 -86.63 -1.10
C ASN A 2 -47.98 -85.60 -1.14
N VAL A 3 -48.34 -84.37 -1.17
CA VAL A 3 -47.46 -83.22 -0.96
C VAL A 3 -47.86 -82.47 0.31
N SER A 4 -46.99 -82.48 1.27
CA SER A 4 -47.14 -81.82 2.56
C SER A 4 -46.70 -80.31 2.44
N PRO A 5 -47.36 -79.33 3.11
CA PRO A 5 -47.06 -77.94 3.05
C PRO A 5 -46.01 -77.51 4.11
N TRP A 6 -45.02 -76.73 3.71
CA TRP A 6 -44.05 -76.14 4.60
C TRP A 6 -44.59 -74.86 5.25
N ARG A 7 -44.43 -74.78 6.56
CA ARG A 7 -44.74 -73.61 7.36
C ARG A 7 -43.60 -72.62 7.25
N MET A 8 -43.88 -71.41 6.79
CA MET A 8 -42.96 -70.24 6.85
C MET A 8 -43.07 -69.58 8.22
N CYS A 9 -41.98 -69.57 8.98
CA CYS A 9 -41.80 -68.70 10.13
C CYS A 9 -41.32 -67.30 9.66
N PHE A 10 -42.11 -66.27 9.89
CA PHE A 10 -41.72 -64.90 9.74
C PHE A 10 -40.88 -64.43 10.95
N VAL A 11 -39.60 -64.10 10.74
CA VAL A 11 -38.77 -63.40 11.72
C VAL A 11 -38.86 -61.90 11.38
N ALA A 12 -39.48 -61.12 12.25
CA ALA A 12 -39.52 -59.68 12.14
C ALA A 12 -38.19 -59.13 12.64
N ALA A 13 -37.41 -58.57 11.71
CA ALA A 13 -36.22 -57.80 12.04
C ALA A 13 -36.58 -56.30 12.21
N LEU A 14 -36.43 -55.79 13.42
CA LEU A 14 -36.46 -54.33 13.69
C LEU A 14 -35.16 -53.64 13.14
N PRO A 15 -35.25 -52.55 12.41
CA PRO A 15 -34.07 -51.75 12.11
C PRO A 15 -33.72 -50.83 13.30
N ALA A 16 -32.53 -51.01 13.86
CA ALA A 16 -31.94 -50.07 14.81
C ALA A 16 -31.52 -48.79 14.07
N LEU A 17 -32.18 -47.67 14.36
CA LEU A 17 -31.77 -46.33 13.93
C LEU A 17 -30.54 -45.89 14.75
N LEU A 18 -29.37 -45.97 14.14
CA LEU A 18 -28.15 -45.30 14.61
C LEU A 18 -28.24 -43.83 14.24
N ALA A 19 -28.63 -42.97 15.19
CA ALA A 19 -28.49 -41.53 15.08
C ALA A 19 -27.01 -41.17 15.21
N GLY A 20 -26.33 -41.02 14.08
CA GLY A 20 -24.98 -40.45 14.03
C GLY A 20 -25.04 -38.98 14.32
N CYS A 21 -24.53 -38.54 15.48
CA CYS A 21 -24.24 -37.14 15.75
C CYS A 21 -23.13 -36.70 14.81
N VAL A 22 -23.49 -36.01 13.73
CA VAL A 22 -22.52 -35.26 12.88
C VAL A 22 -22.23 -33.97 13.61
N SER A 23 -21.10 -33.88 14.29
CA SER A 23 -20.58 -32.63 14.81
C SER A 23 -20.20 -31.73 13.63
N PRO A 24 -20.68 -30.49 13.54
CA PRO A 24 -20.26 -29.59 12.47
C PRO A 24 -18.76 -29.27 12.63
N SER A 25 -18.01 -29.54 11.59
CA SER A 25 -16.57 -29.14 11.52
C SER A 25 -16.44 -27.63 11.66
N PRO A 26 -15.55 -27.12 12.52
CA PRO A 26 -15.40 -25.66 12.76
C PRO A 26 -14.76 -24.87 11.61
N SER A 27 -14.51 -25.50 10.46
CA SER A 27 -13.79 -24.93 9.31
C SER A 27 -14.59 -23.97 8.43
N SER A 28 -15.94 -24.08 8.41
CA SER A 28 -16.76 -23.28 7.47
C SER A 28 -17.02 -21.84 7.95
N ALA A 29 -17.13 -21.63 9.26
CA ALA A 29 -17.44 -20.29 9.81
C ALA A 29 -16.24 -19.33 9.80
N ALA A 30 -15.03 -19.85 10.00
CA ALA A 30 -13.81 -19.03 9.96
C ALA A 30 -13.46 -18.57 8.52
N ALA A 31 -13.66 -19.45 7.52
CA ALA A 31 -13.44 -19.10 6.12
C ALA A 31 -14.46 -18.09 5.58
N SER A 32 -15.70 -18.09 6.08
CA SER A 32 -16.75 -17.13 5.68
C SER A 32 -16.57 -15.75 6.31
N ALA A 33 -16.02 -15.66 7.53
CA ALA A 33 -15.78 -14.38 8.21
C ALA A 33 -14.61 -13.59 7.59
N ASP A 34 -13.60 -14.29 7.05
CA ASP A 34 -12.45 -13.64 6.41
C ASP A 34 -12.80 -13.09 5.00
N ALA A 35 -13.73 -13.72 4.30
CA ALA A 35 -14.19 -13.25 2.99
C ALA A 35 -15.02 -11.96 3.03
N THR A 36 -15.52 -11.56 4.19
CA THR A 36 -16.35 -10.36 4.40
C THR A 36 -15.56 -9.14 4.89
N LYS A 37 -14.30 -9.33 5.28
CA LYS A 37 -13.48 -8.20 5.74
C LYS A 37 -13.16 -7.25 4.59
N ALA A 38 -13.50 -5.98 4.77
CA ALA A 38 -13.13 -4.89 3.90
C ALA A 38 -12.52 -3.80 4.78
N GLN A 39 -11.17 -3.74 4.86
CA GLN A 39 -10.49 -2.83 5.78
C GLN A 39 -9.05 -2.51 5.33
N ILE A 40 -8.55 -1.37 5.82
CA ILE A 40 -7.15 -0.94 5.67
C ILE A 40 -6.57 -0.78 7.07
N THR A 41 -5.47 -1.48 7.37
CA THR A 41 -4.75 -1.37 8.64
C THR A 41 -3.38 -0.76 8.39
N VAL A 42 -3.10 0.41 8.96
CA VAL A 42 -1.80 1.10 8.83
C VAL A 42 -0.77 0.39 9.72
N LEU A 43 0.26 -0.18 9.09
CA LEU A 43 1.33 -0.93 9.76
C LEU A 43 2.62 -0.13 9.92
N TYR A 44 2.80 0.95 9.15
CA TYR A 44 4.00 1.76 9.17
C TYR A 44 3.64 3.21 8.84
N ASP A 45 3.99 4.14 9.73
CA ASP A 45 3.88 5.58 9.53
C ASP A 45 4.69 6.33 10.60
N ALA A 46 5.02 7.59 10.32
CA ALA A 46 5.78 8.46 11.22
C ALA A 46 4.93 9.05 12.35
N PHE A 47 3.61 9.02 12.24
CA PHE A 47 2.70 9.51 13.28
C PHE A 47 1.70 8.44 13.71
N GLY A 48 1.19 8.59 14.90
CA GLY A 48 0.24 7.65 15.48
C GLY A 48 0.14 7.83 16.99
N LYS A 49 -0.84 7.19 17.59
CA LYS A 49 -0.98 7.17 19.05
C LYS A 49 0.12 6.33 19.70
N ALA A 50 0.32 6.55 20.99
CA ALA A 50 1.20 5.69 21.77
C ALA A 50 0.68 4.25 21.79
N SER A 51 1.53 3.30 21.43
CA SER A 51 1.21 1.87 21.37
C SER A 51 2.50 1.05 21.44
N ALA A 52 2.40 -0.28 21.34
CA ALA A 52 3.56 -1.17 21.19
C ALA A 52 4.21 -1.10 19.79
N MET A 53 3.59 -0.37 18.85
CA MET A 53 4.14 -0.15 17.51
C MET A 53 5.14 1.00 17.52
N GLN A 54 6.17 0.89 16.70
CA GLN A 54 7.22 1.89 16.56
C GLN A 54 6.94 2.77 15.33
N LYS A 55 6.98 4.10 15.53
CA LYS A 55 6.89 5.10 14.47
C LYS A 55 8.23 5.21 13.75
N ASP A 56 8.18 5.36 12.45
CA ASP A 56 9.33 5.68 11.61
C ASP A 56 8.85 6.27 10.29
N TRP A 57 9.71 7.01 9.60
CA TRP A 57 9.38 7.59 8.32
C TRP A 57 9.25 6.50 7.25
N GLY A 58 8.09 6.40 6.64
CA GLY A 58 7.77 5.41 5.62
C GLY A 58 6.29 5.03 5.67
N TYR A 59 5.85 4.16 4.76
CA TYR A 59 4.47 3.72 4.72
C TYR A 59 4.35 2.21 4.49
N ALA A 60 3.43 1.59 5.20
CA ALA A 60 2.92 0.26 4.88
C ALA A 60 1.50 0.09 5.42
N ALA A 61 0.64 -0.59 4.66
CA ALA A 61 -0.72 -0.91 5.08
C ALA A 61 -1.12 -2.33 4.67
N LEU A 62 -1.79 -3.06 5.56
CA LEU A 62 -2.52 -4.27 5.19
C LEU A 62 -3.90 -3.87 4.68
N VAL A 63 -4.23 -4.28 3.47
CA VAL A 63 -5.54 -4.10 2.85
C VAL A 63 -6.20 -5.47 2.74
N GLU A 64 -7.37 -5.63 3.34
CA GLU A 64 -8.20 -6.81 3.23
C GLU A 64 -9.46 -6.46 2.44
N TYR A 65 -9.62 -7.06 1.26
CA TYR A 65 -10.75 -6.78 0.37
C TYR A 65 -11.01 -7.96 -0.58
N GLY A 66 -12.28 -8.32 -0.78
CA GLY A 66 -12.68 -9.39 -1.70
C GLY A 66 -12.05 -10.75 -1.36
N GLY A 67 -11.85 -11.05 -0.07
CA GLY A 67 -11.18 -12.24 0.40
C GLY A 67 -9.66 -12.27 0.16
N LYS A 68 -9.07 -11.11 -0.21
CA LYS A 68 -7.63 -10.96 -0.42
C LYS A 68 -6.99 -10.20 0.73
N ARG A 69 -5.77 -10.61 1.07
CA ARG A 69 -4.88 -9.98 2.03
C ARG A 69 -3.69 -9.39 1.27
N ILE A 70 -3.65 -8.08 1.18
CA ILE A 70 -2.71 -7.32 0.34
C ILE A 70 -1.83 -6.48 1.24
N LEU A 71 -0.52 -6.64 1.17
CA LEU A 71 0.38 -5.66 1.76
C LEU A 71 0.67 -4.58 0.72
N PHE A 72 0.38 -3.34 1.07
CA PHE A 72 0.72 -2.16 0.27
C PHE A 72 1.92 -1.49 0.91
N ASP A 73 3.06 -1.47 0.23
CA ASP A 73 4.38 -1.06 0.69
C ASP A 73 4.92 -1.80 1.94
N THR A 74 6.17 -1.53 2.32
CA THR A 74 6.85 -2.26 3.40
C THR A 74 7.56 -1.35 4.41
N GLY A 75 7.40 -0.02 4.30
CA GLY A 75 8.10 0.94 5.16
C GLY A 75 9.60 1.02 4.89
N ASN A 76 10.32 1.67 5.80
CA ASN A 76 11.72 2.03 5.67
C ASN A 76 12.69 1.02 6.32
N ASN A 77 12.23 0.29 7.33
CA ASN A 77 13.08 -0.55 8.16
C ASN A 77 12.45 -1.94 8.40
N PRO A 78 13.18 -3.05 8.11
CA PRO A 78 12.64 -4.41 8.21
C PRO A 78 12.33 -4.84 9.66
N GLU A 79 13.11 -4.40 10.65
CA GLU A 79 12.89 -4.72 12.06
C GLU A 79 11.65 -4.02 12.60
N ILE A 80 11.43 -2.76 12.20
CA ILE A 80 10.23 -1.98 12.59
C ILE A 80 8.98 -2.58 11.94
N LEU A 81 9.03 -2.94 10.65
CA LEU A 81 7.91 -3.64 10.01
C LEU A 81 7.58 -4.94 10.74
N ALA A 82 8.61 -5.73 11.09
CA ALA A 82 8.45 -6.97 11.84
C ALA A 82 7.81 -6.75 13.22
N GLN A 83 8.27 -5.74 13.94
CA GLN A 83 7.72 -5.37 15.25
C GLN A 83 6.25 -4.94 15.13
N ASN A 84 5.96 -4.06 14.18
CA ASN A 84 4.63 -3.49 13.99
C ASN A 84 3.61 -4.55 13.52
N ALA A 85 4.01 -5.43 12.60
CA ALA A 85 3.18 -6.55 12.17
C ALA A 85 2.82 -7.47 13.36
N ARG A 86 3.81 -7.82 14.20
CA ARG A 86 3.59 -8.62 15.42
C ARG A 86 2.68 -7.91 16.42
N ALA A 87 2.96 -6.63 16.70
CA ALA A 87 2.17 -5.83 17.64
C ALA A 87 0.70 -5.69 17.21
N LYS A 88 0.44 -5.68 15.89
CA LYS A 88 -0.91 -5.63 15.31
C LYS A 88 -1.53 -7.01 15.09
N GLY A 89 -0.79 -8.10 15.34
CA GLY A 89 -1.26 -9.48 15.11
C GLY A 89 -1.41 -9.83 13.62
N VAL A 90 -0.62 -9.17 12.75
CA VAL A 90 -0.64 -9.40 11.30
C VAL A 90 0.42 -10.43 10.92
N ASP A 91 -0.03 -11.52 10.29
CA ASP A 91 0.83 -12.56 9.75
C ASP A 91 1.12 -12.28 8.26
N LEU A 92 2.35 -11.83 7.96
CA LEU A 92 2.78 -11.53 6.58
C LEU A 92 3.08 -12.79 5.75
N ALA A 93 3.13 -13.98 6.37
CA ALA A 93 3.21 -15.23 5.62
C ALA A 93 1.88 -15.58 4.91
N LYS A 94 0.77 -14.94 5.32
CA LYS A 94 -0.58 -15.20 4.79
C LYS A 94 -1.08 -14.12 3.83
N LEU A 95 -0.20 -13.49 3.08
CA LEU A 95 -0.57 -12.52 2.06
C LEU A 95 -0.89 -13.24 0.74
N ASP A 96 -1.90 -12.74 0.02
CA ASP A 96 -2.15 -13.15 -1.38
C ASP A 96 -1.15 -12.51 -2.33
N PHE A 97 -0.84 -11.24 -2.12
CA PHE A 97 0.17 -10.50 -2.87
C PHE A 97 0.57 -9.20 -2.18
N VAL A 98 1.59 -8.58 -2.72
CA VAL A 98 2.11 -7.28 -2.28
C VAL A 98 2.00 -6.28 -3.44
N VAL A 99 1.77 -5.03 -3.13
CA VAL A 99 1.88 -3.91 -4.06
C VAL A 99 2.98 -2.99 -3.57
N MET A 100 4.03 -2.82 -4.36
CA MET A 100 5.05 -1.81 -4.14
C MET A 100 4.66 -0.57 -4.93
N SER A 101 4.40 0.53 -4.23
CA SER A 101 3.94 1.76 -4.89
C SER A 101 5.02 2.33 -5.81
N HIS A 102 6.25 2.50 -5.33
CA HIS A 102 7.37 3.07 -6.07
C HIS A 102 8.72 2.70 -5.45
N ARG A 103 9.83 3.14 -6.06
CA ARG A 103 11.21 2.73 -5.72
C ARG A 103 11.87 3.43 -4.53
N HIS A 104 11.21 4.33 -3.80
CA HIS A 104 11.83 4.99 -2.66
C HIS A 104 12.03 4.02 -1.48
N GLY A 105 13.14 4.21 -0.76
CA GLY A 105 13.57 3.30 0.30
C GLY A 105 12.58 3.18 1.46
N ASP A 106 11.91 4.26 1.78
CA ASP A 106 10.91 4.36 2.84
C ASP A 106 9.57 3.65 2.53
N HIS A 107 9.46 3.06 1.32
CA HIS A 107 8.38 2.16 0.91
C HIS A 107 8.85 0.71 0.72
N MET A 108 10.14 0.51 0.53
CA MET A 108 10.71 -0.79 0.16
C MET A 108 11.69 -1.36 1.20
N GLY A 109 12.06 -0.59 2.20
CA GLY A 109 13.08 -0.98 3.19
C GLY A 109 12.72 -2.26 3.95
N GLY A 110 11.44 -2.53 4.19
CA GLY A 110 10.97 -3.73 4.87
C GLY A 110 10.97 -5.01 4.05
N MET A 111 11.31 -4.96 2.74
CA MET A 111 11.30 -6.12 1.84
C MET A 111 12.16 -7.29 2.34
N ALA A 112 13.30 -7.03 2.97
CA ALA A 112 14.15 -8.08 3.49
C ALA A 112 13.42 -8.95 4.53
N TYR A 113 12.67 -8.32 5.45
CA TYR A 113 11.84 -9.06 6.41
C TYR A 113 10.67 -9.78 5.72
N LEU A 114 9.96 -9.10 4.83
CA LEU A 114 8.85 -9.72 4.08
C LEU A 114 9.31 -11.02 3.39
N LEU A 115 10.41 -10.97 2.63
CA LEU A 115 10.92 -12.13 1.91
C LEU A 115 11.47 -13.22 2.83
N SER A 116 11.92 -12.89 4.03
CA SER A 116 12.34 -13.89 5.03
C SER A 116 11.17 -14.73 5.54
N VAL A 117 9.95 -14.16 5.63
CA VAL A 117 8.75 -14.85 6.13
C VAL A 117 7.80 -15.33 5.01
N ASN A 118 7.89 -14.73 3.82
CA ASN A 118 7.09 -15.08 2.66
C ASN A 118 7.89 -14.98 1.34
N PRO A 119 8.86 -15.86 1.11
CA PRO A 119 9.84 -15.72 0.02
C PRO A 119 9.25 -15.87 -1.39
N LYS A 120 8.04 -16.42 -1.51
CA LYS A 120 7.37 -16.65 -2.81
C LYS A 120 6.16 -15.75 -3.04
N VAL A 121 5.94 -14.78 -2.18
CA VAL A 121 4.81 -13.86 -2.34
C VAL A 121 4.92 -13.11 -3.67
N LYS A 122 3.81 -13.02 -4.40
CA LYS A 122 3.74 -12.21 -5.62
C LYS A 122 3.82 -10.73 -5.26
N ILE A 123 4.67 -9.98 -5.95
CA ILE A 123 4.89 -8.55 -5.71
C ILE A 123 4.61 -7.79 -7.00
N TYR A 124 3.54 -7.03 -7.03
CA TYR A 124 3.30 -6.06 -8.10
C TYR A 124 4.16 -4.82 -7.85
N ALA A 125 4.91 -4.40 -8.86
CA ALA A 125 5.83 -3.27 -8.77
C ALA A 125 5.81 -2.45 -10.07
N PRO A 126 6.16 -1.15 -10.04
CA PRO A 126 6.25 -0.34 -11.23
C PRO A 126 7.29 -0.89 -12.22
N LYS A 127 6.95 -0.94 -13.51
CA LYS A 127 7.93 -1.19 -14.56
C LYS A 127 8.68 0.10 -14.87
N GLU A 128 9.92 0.14 -14.45
CA GLU A 128 10.83 1.24 -14.72
C GLU A 128 12.06 0.74 -15.47
N GLY A 129 12.62 1.57 -16.36
CA GLY A 129 13.84 1.25 -17.09
C GLY A 129 15.09 1.32 -16.21
N PHE A 130 14.98 1.97 -15.04
CA PHE A 130 16.07 2.18 -14.09
C PHE A 130 15.54 2.18 -12.67
N GLY A 131 16.21 1.47 -11.76
CA GLY A 131 15.80 1.46 -10.35
C GLY A 131 16.26 0.25 -9.56
N VAL A 132 15.71 0.09 -8.37
CA VAL A 132 16.10 -0.95 -7.39
C VAL A 132 15.72 -2.39 -7.79
N TYR A 133 14.84 -2.53 -8.76
CA TYR A 133 14.46 -3.86 -9.29
C TYR A 133 15.48 -4.42 -10.29
N GLY A 134 16.57 -3.69 -10.52
CA GLY A 134 17.49 -3.89 -11.60
C GLY A 134 17.06 -3.18 -12.88
N ALA A 135 17.98 -3.05 -13.82
CA ALA A 135 17.73 -2.42 -15.08
C ALA A 135 18.61 -3.05 -16.16
N ASP A 136 18.13 -3.08 -17.38
CA ASP A 136 18.89 -3.37 -18.58
C ASP A 136 19.06 -2.05 -19.35
N LEU A 137 20.33 -1.62 -19.53
CA LEU A 137 20.66 -0.44 -20.32
C LEU A 137 21.44 -0.83 -21.56
N PRO A 138 21.17 -0.20 -22.72
CA PRO A 138 21.98 -0.39 -23.90
C PRO A 138 23.40 0.11 -23.64
N SER A 139 24.43 -0.55 -24.19
CA SER A 139 25.83 -0.12 -24.01
C SER A 139 26.14 1.25 -24.62
N THR A 140 25.18 1.87 -25.27
CA THR A 140 25.25 3.26 -25.77
C THR A 140 24.99 4.30 -24.68
N PHE A 141 24.63 3.90 -23.43
CA PHE A 141 24.37 4.85 -22.34
C PHE A 141 25.61 5.67 -21.94
N TYR A 142 26.83 5.18 -22.24
CA TYR A 142 28.06 5.91 -22.00
C TYR A 142 28.77 6.26 -23.31
N ARG A 143 29.53 7.35 -23.27
CA ARG A 143 30.35 7.77 -24.40
C ARG A 143 31.60 6.87 -24.50
N LYS A 144 31.94 6.45 -25.72
CA LYS A 144 33.14 5.65 -26.03
C LYS A 144 34.24 6.54 -26.59
N ASP A 145 35.50 6.23 -26.26
CA ASP A 145 36.67 6.86 -26.84
C ASP A 145 37.58 5.77 -27.43
N ALA A 146 37.63 5.73 -28.75
CA ALA A 146 38.43 4.71 -29.49
C ALA A 146 39.93 5.03 -29.48
N SER A 147 40.34 6.21 -29.04
CA SER A 147 41.75 6.57 -28.95
C SER A 147 42.48 5.95 -27.77
N LEU A 148 41.72 5.48 -26.77
CA LEU A 148 42.25 4.83 -25.58
C LEU A 148 42.72 3.38 -25.95
N PRO A 149 43.79 2.88 -25.33
CA PRO A 149 44.18 1.47 -25.48
C PRO A 149 43.11 0.56 -24.88
N PRO A 150 42.98 -0.70 -25.36
CA PRO A 150 41.91 -1.60 -24.95
C PRO A 150 41.72 -1.72 -23.42
N GLU A 151 42.83 -1.82 -22.67
CA GLU A 151 42.83 -1.98 -21.21
C GLU A 151 42.29 -0.75 -20.44
N GLN A 152 42.08 0.37 -21.10
CA GLN A 152 41.40 1.57 -20.55
C GLN A 152 40.00 1.76 -21.09
N ARG A 153 39.52 0.85 -21.92
CA ARG A 153 38.18 0.88 -22.48
C ARG A 153 37.29 -0.11 -21.77
N TYR A 154 36.06 0.25 -21.47
CA TYR A 154 35.11 -0.67 -20.87
C TYR A 154 34.95 -1.91 -21.76
N TYR A 155 35.07 -3.11 -21.16
CA TYR A 155 35.04 -4.41 -21.87
C TYR A 155 36.05 -4.50 -23.03
N ASP A 156 37.25 -3.93 -22.86
CA ASP A 156 38.29 -3.89 -23.89
C ASP A 156 37.83 -3.28 -25.22
N GLY A 157 36.77 -2.44 -25.15
CA GLY A 157 36.16 -1.80 -26.32
C GLY A 157 35.03 -2.56 -26.98
N ALA A 158 34.71 -3.78 -26.52
CA ALA A 158 33.64 -4.63 -27.03
C ALA A 158 32.57 -4.97 -25.99
N PRO A 159 31.83 -3.96 -25.49
CA PRO A 159 30.79 -4.20 -24.48
C PRO A 159 29.63 -5.02 -25.05
N PRO A 160 28.91 -5.78 -24.19
CA PRO A 160 27.68 -6.44 -24.60
C PRO A 160 26.66 -5.42 -25.11
N GLU A 161 25.75 -5.83 -25.97
CA GLU A 161 24.67 -4.96 -26.49
C GLU A 161 23.84 -4.33 -25.35
N THR A 162 23.54 -5.14 -24.35
CA THR A 162 22.80 -4.74 -23.16
C THR A 162 23.62 -5.03 -21.90
N MET A 163 23.71 -4.05 -21.03
CA MET A 163 24.37 -4.16 -19.74
C MET A 163 23.31 -4.28 -18.65
N ARG A 164 23.39 -5.36 -17.88
CA ARG A 164 22.49 -5.61 -16.76
C ARG A 164 23.06 -5.07 -15.47
N PHE A 165 22.26 -4.25 -14.80
CA PHE A 165 22.48 -3.83 -13.42
C PHE A 165 21.66 -4.73 -12.51
N GLY A 166 22.25 -5.20 -11.40
CA GLY A 166 21.63 -6.19 -10.52
C GLY A 166 20.25 -5.78 -10.02
N ALA A 167 19.46 -6.78 -9.63
CA ALA A 167 18.20 -6.57 -8.92
C ALA A 167 18.46 -6.53 -7.41
N ALA A 168 17.75 -5.68 -6.66
CA ALA A 168 17.88 -5.59 -5.22
C ALA A 168 17.49 -6.90 -4.50
N TRP A 169 16.50 -7.60 -5.05
CA TRP A 169 15.99 -8.89 -4.54
C TRP A 169 15.80 -9.86 -5.72
N PRO A 170 16.87 -10.51 -6.18
CA PRO A 170 16.83 -11.35 -7.39
C PRO A 170 15.89 -12.55 -7.28
N GLU A 171 15.63 -13.04 -6.06
CA GLU A 171 14.73 -14.16 -5.80
C GLU A 171 13.26 -13.75 -5.64
N ALA A 172 12.96 -12.45 -5.62
CA ALA A 172 11.60 -11.95 -5.43
C ALA A 172 10.73 -12.16 -6.68
N SER A 173 9.46 -12.53 -6.46
CA SER A 173 8.49 -12.78 -7.54
C SER A 173 7.82 -11.49 -8.01
N PHE A 174 8.55 -10.63 -8.72
CA PHE A 174 8.04 -9.38 -9.25
C PHE A 174 7.14 -9.57 -10.47
N GLN A 175 5.98 -8.89 -10.45
CA GLN A 175 5.09 -8.67 -11.59
C GLN A 175 5.12 -7.18 -11.92
N LEU A 176 5.83 -6.82 -13.00
CA LEU A 176 6.05 -5.42 -13.36
C LEU A 176 4.83 -4.84 -14.09
N ILE A 177 4.38 -3.67 -13.63
CA ILE A 177 3.19 -2.96 -14.12
C ILE A 177 3.62 -1.68 -14.82
N ASP A 178 3.25 -1.52 -16.09
CA ASP A 178 3.57 -0.34 -16.91
C ASP A 178 2.36 0.54 -17.26
N ARG A 179 1.15 0.08 -16.94
CA ARG A 179 -0.12 0.79 -17.21
C ARG A 179 -1.19 0.41 -16.20
N THR A 180 -2.20 1.24 -16.07
CA THR A 180 -3.37 0.94 -15.24
C THR A 180 -3.98 -0.40 -15.67
N THR A 181 -4.14 -1.31 -14.69
CA THR A 181 -4.48 -2.72 -14.92
C THR A 181 -5.39 -3.25 -13.82
N GLN A 182 -6.43 -3.97 -14.19
CA GLN A 182 -7.21 -4.78 -13.24
C GLN A 182 -6.44 -6.09 -12.97
N ILE A 183 -6.11 -6.35 -11.70
CA ILE A 183 -5.33 -7.54 -11.30
C ILE A 183 -6.19 -8.64 -10.67
N ALA A 184 -7.38 -8.28 -10.21
CA ALA A 184 -8.42 -9.20 -9.72
C ALA A 184 -9.79 -8.50 -9.82
N PRO A 185 -10.93 -9.23 -9.70
CA PRO A 185 -12.25 -8.61 -9.69
C PRO A 185 -12.35 -7.47 -8.67
N GLY A 186 -12.68 -6.26 -9.13
CA GLY A 186 -12.77 -5.07 -8.30
C GLY A 186 -11.44 -4.54 -7.72
N ILE A 187 -10.29 -5.09 -8.13
CA ILE A 187 -8.97 -4.65 -7.66
C ILE A 187 -8.12 -4.19 -8.85
N HIS A 188 -7.75 -2.92 -8.84
CA HIS A 188 -6.99 -2.27 -9.90
C HIS A 188 -5.69 -1.68 -9.36
N LEU A 189 -4.67 -1.64 -10.22
CA LEU A 189 -3.45 -0.85 -10.01
C LEU A 189 -3.49 0.31 -10.99
N ILE A 190 -3.56 1.53 -10.47
CA ILE A 190 -3.41 2.76 -11.25
C ILE A 190 -1.93 3.01 -11.40
N SER A 191 -1.44 3.12 -12.62
CA SER A 191 -0.02 3.35 -12.92
C SER A 191 0.13 4.70 -13.60
N LEU A 192 0.77 5.64 -12.91
CA LEU A 192 1.09 6.97 -13.42
C LEU A 192 2.59 7.23 -13.33
N VAL A 193 3.08 8.18 -14.12
CA VAL A 193 4.47 8.63 -14.12
C VAL A 193 4.49 10.08 -13.66
N SER A 194 5.39 10.39 -12.74
CA SER A 194 5.57 11.75 -12.24
C SER A 194 6.20 12.65 -13.31
N ASP A 195 5.65 13.85 -13.46
CA ASP A 195 6.20 14.95 -14.22
C ASP A 195 6.72 16.09 -13.33
N LYS A 196 6.79 15.84 -12.02
CA LYS A 196 7.20 16.82 -11.02
C LYS A 196 8.72 16.93 -10.92
N PRO A 197 9.29 18.14 -10.76
CA PRO A 197 10.70 18.29 -10.44
C PRO A 197 11.11 17.49 -9.21
N GLY A 198 12.28 16.84 -9.26
CA GLY A 198 12.77 15.95 -8.19
C GLY A 198 12.29 14.51 -8.27
N THR A 199 11.17 14.24 -8.93
CA THR A 199 10.63 12.88 -9.14
C THR A 199 10.27 12.62 -10.61
N LEU A 200 10.88 13.34 -11.53
CA LEU A 200 10.69 13.13 -12.97
C LEU A 200 10.90 11.66 -13.34
N GLU A 201 9.98 11.14 -14.17
CA GLU A 201 9.98 9.78 -14.69
C GLU A 201 9.75 8.68 -13.64
N LEU A 202 9.58 9.03 -12.36
CA LEU A 202 9.19 8.06 -11.33
C LEU A 202 7.80 7.51 -11.64
N ARG A 203 7.72 6.21 -11.86
CA ARG A 203 6.43 5.51 -11.98
C ARG A 203 5.93 5.12 -10.60
N GLU A 204 4.67 5.40 -10.35
CA GLU A 204 4.02 5.04 -9.10
C GLU A 204 2.73 4.27 -9.35
N LEU A 205 2.50 3.24 -8.54
CA LEU A 205 1.27 2.45 -8.48
C LEU A 205 0.42 2.88 -7.29
N SER A 206 -0.87 3.09 -7.54
CA SER A 206 -1.87 3.23 -6.48
C SER A 206 -2.81 2.03 -6.54
N LEU A 207 -3.22 1.51 -5.38
CA LEU A 207 -4.20 0.43 -5.30
C LEU A 207 -5.60 1.02 -5.28
N ALA A 208 -6.45 0.61 -6.22
CA ALA A 208 -7.83 1.07 -6.31
C ALA A 208 -8.80 -0.11 -6.20
N LEU A 209 -9.72 -0.02 -5.23
CA LEU A 209 -10.72 -1.03 -4.91
C LEU A 209 -12.09 -0.51 -5.34
N ASP A 210 -12.73 -1.20 -6.28
CA ASP A 210 -14.08 -0.86 -6.75
C ASP A 210 -15.13 -1.49 -5.83
N THR A 211 -15.56 -0.73 -4.84
CA THR A 211 -16.53 -1.18 -3.83
C THR A 211 -17.95 -0.78 -4.19
N PRO A 212 -18.99 -1.42 -3.61
CA PRO A 212 -20.39 -1.00 -3.80
C PRO A 212 -20.65 0.48 -3.46
N ASP A 213 -19.85 1.06 -2.55
CA ASP A 213 -20.00 2.45 -2.11
C ASP A 213 -19.15 3.44 -2.94
N GLY A 214 -18.37 2.94 -3.89
CA GLY A 214 -17.48 3.71 -4.75
C GLY A 214 -16.02 3.29 -4.60
N MET A 215 -15.15 3.96 -5.32
CA MET A 215 -13.72 3.67 -5.38
C MET A 215 -13.02 4.01 -4.06
N VAL A 216 -12.28 3.06 -3.51
CA VAL A 216 -11.33 3.27 -2.43
C VAL A 216 -9.92 3.26 -3.02
N ILE A 217 -9.13 4.30 -2.78
CA ILE A 217 -7.81 4.48 -3.35
C ILE A 217 -6.78 4.49 -2.21
N VAL A 218 -5.79 3.59 -2.28
CA VAL A 218 -4.63 3.57 -1.37
C VAL A 218 -3.41 4.01 -2.16
N VAL A 219 -2.73 5.02 -1.65
CA VAL A 219 -1.56 5.66 -2.29
C VAL A 219 -0.32 5.57 -1.40
N GLY A 220 0.87 5.47 -2.03
CA GLY A 220 2.15 5.53 -1.33
C GLY A 220 2.53 6.96 -1.01
N CYS A 221 3.06 7.67 -2.00
CA CYS A 221 3.42 9.08 -1.89
C CYS A 221 2.60 10.01 -2.78
N SER A 222 2.04 9.53 -3.86
CA SER A 222 1.34 10.36 -4.85
C SER A 222 2.27 11.34 -5.60
N HIS A 223 3.49 10.92 -5.95
CA HIS A 223 4.43 11.75 -6.71
C HIS A 223 3.88 12.29 -8.04
N PRO A 224 3.03 11.56 -8.79
CA PRO A 224 2.37 12.12 -9.98
C PRO A 224 1.39 13.26 -9.67
N GLY A 225 0.94 13.38 -8.43
CA GLY A 225 -0.11 14.26 -7.94
C GLY A 225 -1.35 13.48 -7.53
N ILE A 226 -1.82 13.70 -6.29
CA ILE A 226 -3.00 13.03 -5.76
C ILE A 226 -4.26 13.32 -6.59
N ASP A 227 -4.38 14.52 -7.11
CA ASP A 227 -5.45 14.94 -8.03
C ASP A 227 -5.46 14.12 -9.33
N LYS A 228 -4.28 13.88 -9.93
CA LYS A 228 -4.15 13.04 -11.13
C LYS A 228 -4.45 11.57 -10.86
N ILE A 229 -4.07 11.06 -9.68
CA ILE A 229 -4.40 9.68 -9.27
C ILE A 229 -5.91 9.52 -9.13
N VAL A 230 -6.57 10.48 -8.46
CA VAL A 230 -8.03 10.48 -8.30
C VAL A 230 -8.74 10.63 -9.66
N GLU A 231 -8.23 11.48 -10.56
CA GLU A 231 -8.72 11.58 -11.94
C GLU A 231 -8.64 10.24 -12.69
N ALA A 232 -7.52 9.53 -12.55
CA ALA A 232 -7.35 8.22 -13.17
C ALA A 232 -8.30 7.17 -12.60
N ALA A 233 -8.52 7.18 -11.28
CA ALA A 233 -9.49 6.32 -10.61
C ALA A 233 -10.93 6.61 -11.05
N ALA A 234 -11.27 7.91 -11.21
CA ALA A 234 -12.60 8.34 -11.65
C ALA A 234 -12.95 7.87 -13.07
N LYS A 235 -11.97 7.55 -13.91
CA LYS A 235 -12.19 6.91 -15.22
C LYS A 235 -12.62 5.45 -15.12
N ILE A 236 -12.34 4.78 -13.98
CA ILE A 236 -12.79 3.41 -13.69
C ILE A 236 -14.17 3.47 -13.04
N ASN A 237 -14.30 4.22 -11.94
CA ASN A 237 -15.58 4.49 -11.27
C ASN A 237 -15.58 5.95 -10.79
N PRO A 238 -16.49 6.80 -11.30
CA PRO A 238 -16.51 8.23 -11.01
C PRO A 238 -16.89 8.55 -9.55
N ARG A 239 -17.46 7.60 -8.82
CA ARG A 239 -17.77 7.77 -7.41
C ARG A 239 -16.57 7.40 -6.56
N ILE A 240 -15.85 8.40 -6.04
CA ILE A 240 -14.69 8.21 -5.17
C ILE A 240 -15.16 8.23 -3.72
N ASN A 241 -15.10 7.08 -3.05
CA ASN A 241 -15.53 6.93 -1.65
C ASN A 241 -14.44 7.37 -0.68
N LEU A 242 -13.21 6.85 -0.81
CA LEU A 242 -12.12 7.09 0.13
C LEU A 242 -10.78 7.22 -0.60
N VAL A 243 -9.96 8.18 -0.16
CA VAL A 243 -8.54 8.28 -0.54
C VAL A 243 -7.70 8.20 0.74
N ALA A 244 -6.79 7.21 0.81
CA ALA A 244 -5.96 6.91 1.98
C ALA A 244 -4.48 6.78 1.62
N GLY A 245 -3.58 7.28 2.50
CA GLY A 245 -2.12 7.21 2.32
C GLY A 245 -1.46 8.58 2.15
N GLY A 246 -0.26 8.62 1.57
CA GLY A 246 0.55 9.83 1.43
C GLY A 246 0.17 10.69 0.21
N PHE A 247 0.01 12.01 0.42
CA PHE A 247 -0.39 12.95 -0.64
C PHE A 247 0.78 13.80 -1.16
N HIS A 248 1.99 13.58 -0.66
CA HIS A 248 3.24 14.25 -1.03
C HIS A 248 3.17 15.79 -1.03
N LEU A 249 2.56 16.35 0.01
CA LEU A 249 2.41 17.80 0.18
C LEU A 249 3.22 18.32 1.37
N VAL A 250 4.15 17.52 1.89
CA VAL A 250 4.96 17.85 3.08
C VAL A 250 5.78 19.13 2.91
N VAL A 251 6.16 19.47 1.68
CA VAL A 251 6.90 20.70 1.34
C VAL A 251 6.06 21.68 0.49
N ALA A 252 4.78 21.39 0.30
CA ALA A 252 3.89 22.23 -0.53
C ALA A 252 3.57 23.56 0.16
N LYS A 253 3.36 24.59 -0.64
CA LYS A 253 2.91 25.90 -0.16
C LYS A 253 1.41 25.87 0.14
N ASP A 254 0.96 26.82 0.98
CA ASP A 254 -0.44 26.89 1.41
C ASP A 254 -1.43 27.00 0.24
N ASP A 255 -1.09 27.75 -0.81
CA ASP A 255 -1.92 27.89 -2.00
C ASP A 255 -2.06 26.56 -2.80
N GLU A 256 -1.00 25.78 -2.89
CA GLU A 256 -1.03 24.45 -3.48
C GLU A 256 -1.89 23.49 -2.63
N ILE A 257 -1.72 23.53 -1.31
CA ILE A 257 -2.51 22.72 -0.37
C ILE A 257 -4.00 23.06 -0.50
N GLU A 258 -4.37 24.36 -0.47
CA GLU A 258 -5.77 24.79 -0.62
C GLU A 258 -6.37 24.39 -1.95
N LYS A 259 -5.58 24.48 -3.03
CA LYS A 259 -6.01 24.02 -4.36
C LYS A 259 -6.31 22.52 -4.36
N ILE A 260 -5.42 21.69 -3.81
CA ILE A 260 -5.63 20.24 -3.76
C ILE A 260 -6.85 19.89 -2.91
N VAL A 261 -7.02 20.50 -1.73
CA VAL A 261 -8.21 20.29 -0.89
C VAL A 261 -9.48 20.62 -1.66
N THR A 262 -9.50 21.75 -2.37
CA THR A 262 -10.65 22.18 -3.18
C THR A 262 -10.93 21.20 -4.33
N VAL A 263 -9.90 20.77 -5.05
CA VAL A 263 -10.04 19.82 -6.16
C VAL A 263 -10.60 18.48 -5.66
N LEU A 264 -10.06 17.93 -4.59
CA LEU A 264 -10.55 16.67 -4.04
C LEU A 264 -12.00 16.79 -3.56
N ARG A 265 -12.35 17.88 -2.86
CA ARG A 265 -13.66 18.08 -2.25
C ARG A 265 -14.72 18.46 -3.27
N ASP A 266 -14.45 19.43 -4.14
CA ASP A 266 -15.45 20.12 -4.94
C ASP A 266 -15.49 19.60 -6.39
N THR A 267 -14.33 19.25 -6.97
CA THR A 267 -14.27 18.74 -8.35
C THR A 267 -14.55 17.24 -8.38
N PHE A 268 -13.77 16.44 -7.65
CA PHE A 268 -13.91 14.98 -7.62
C PHE A 268 -14.97 14.51 -6.62
N LYS A 269 -15.45 15.38 -5.74
CA LYS A 269 -16.45 15.07 -4.69
C LYS A 269 -16.08 13.83 -3.90
N VAL A 270 -14.79 13.73 -3.54
CA VAL A 270 -14.27 12.64 -2.72
C VAL A 270 -15.08 12.53 -1.44
N GLY A 271 -15.57 11.33 -1.15
CA GLY A 271 -16.40 11.07 0.02
C GLY A 271 -15.63 11.30 1.32
N TYR A 272 -14.51 10.61 1.48
CA TYR A 272 -13.67 10.62 2.67
C TYR A 272 -12.20 10.73 2.31
N VAL A 273 -11.41 11.32 3.21
CA VAL A 273 -9.94 11.35 3.12
C VAL A 273 -9.33 10.81 4.41
N ALA A 274 -8.30 9.97 4.26
CA ALA A 274 -7.55 9.37 5.36
C ALA A 274 -6.04 9.56 5.08
N PRO A 275 -5.53 10.82 5.15
CA PRO A 275 -4.16 11.12 4.79
C PRO A 275 -3.16 10.54 5.80
N GLY A 276 -1.98 10.16 5.30
CA GLY A 276 -0.88 9.59 6.06
C GLY A 276 0.48 10.05 5.52
N HIS A 277 1.54 9.50 6.07
CA HIS A 277 2.92 9.55 5.61
C HIS A 277 3.40 10.97 5.19
N CYS A 278 3.78 11.16 3.93
CA CYS A 278 4.33 12.40 3.37
C CYS A 278 3.28 13.48 3.04
N THR A 279 2.07 13.40 3.59
CA THR A 279 1.03 14.41 3.37
C THR A 279 1.40 15.77 3.95
N GLY A 280 2.06 15.80 5.11
CA GLY A 280 2.49 17.03 5.78
C GLY A 280 1.44 17.61 6.75
N GLU A 281 1.92 18.14 7.88
CA GLU A 281 1.05 18.63 8.97
C GLU A 281 0.14 19.78 8.56
N PRO A 282 0.59 20.80 7.78
CA PRO A 282 -0.30 21.83 7.26
C PRO A 282 -1.44 21.26 6.40
N THR A 283 -1.13 20.24 5.59
CA THR A 283 -2.13 19.57 4.75
C THR A 283 -3.12 18.76 5.58
N PHE A 284 -2.68 18.08 6.65
CA PHE A 284 -3.60 17.43 7.58
C PHE A 284 -4.61 18.43 8.16
N ALA A 285 -4.14 19.60 8.58
CA ALA A 285 -5.00 20.66 9.11
C ALA A 285 -6.00 21.18 8.06
N ALA A 286 -5.52 21.43 6.83
CA ALA A 286 -6.35 21.92 5.73
C ALA A 286 -7.42 20.88 5.30
N LEU A 287 -7.03 19.61 5.17
CA LEU A 287 -7.96 18.52 4.86
C LEU A 287 -9.00 18.34 5.96
N ARG A 288 -8.58 18.39 7.23
CA ARG A 288 -9.51 18.32 8.37
C ARG A 288 -10.51 19.46 8.36
N LYS A 289 -10.08 20.69 8.08
CA LYS A 289 -10.95 21.85 7.92
C LYS A 289 -11.90 21.70 6.72
N GLY A 290 -11.38 21.24 5.58
CA GLY A 290 -12.14 21.14 4.33
C GLY A 290 -13.13 19.99 4.29
N PHE A 291 -12.83 18.86 4.92
CA PHE A 291 -13.65 17.65 4.91
C PHE A 291 -14.49 17.46 6.18
N GLY A 292 -14.15 18.12 7.31
CA GLY A 292 -14.89 17.97 8.56
C GLY A 292 -14.97 16.52 9.03
N GLU A 293 -16.16 15.99 9.26
CA GLU A 293 -16.41 14.59 9.68
C GLU A 293 -15.99 13.55 8.62
N ARG A 294 -15.75 13.96 7.39
CA ARG A 294 -15.26 13.12 6.31
C ARG A 294 -13.72 13.00 6.28
N TYR A 295 -13.03 13.67 7.22
CA TYR A 295 -11.63 13.44 7.49
C TYR A 295 -11.47 12.30 8.48
N LEU A 296 -10.79 11.23 8.07
CA LEU A 296 -10.54 10.07 8.92
C LEU A 296 -9.09 10.08 9.40
N TYR A 297 -8.90 9.85 10.68
CA TYR A 297 -7.58 9.65 11.24
C TYR A 297 -7.00 8.31 10.78
N ALA A 298 -5.78 8.30 10.23
CA ALA A 298 -5.13 7.13 9.67
C ALA A 298 -3.67 6.95 10.15
N GLY A 299 -3.37 7.31 11.41
CA GLY A 299 -2.04 7.10 11.99
C GLY A 299 -1.71 5.63 12.23
N LEU A 300 -0.45 5.36 12.54
CA LEU A 300 0.09 4.02 12.83
C LEU A 300 -0.83 3.22 13.76
N GLY A 301 -1.15 1.99 13.36
CA GLY A 301 -2.02 1.06 14.09
C GLY A 301 -3.52 1.27 13.86
N THR A 302 -3.95 2.33 13.14
CA THR A 302 -5.36 2.54 12.80
C THR A 302 -5.86 1.48 11.83
N THR A 303 -7.09 1.01 12.04
CA THR A 303 -7.82 0.19 11.08
C THR A 303 -9.02 0.97 10.58
N LEU A 304 -9.11 1.19 9.27
CA LEU A 304 -10.25 1.81 8.59
C LEU A 304 -11.14 0.70 8.05
N THR A 305 -12.39 0.64 8.46
CA THR A 305 -13.39 -0.26 7.88
C THR A 305 -13.89 0.35 6.56
N LEU A 306 -13.96 -0.46 5.51
CA LEU A 306 -14.46 -0.08 4.21
C LEU A 306 -15.91 -0.55 4.03
N GLY A 307 -16.69 0.19 3.23
CA GLY A 307 -18.10 -0.08 2.99
C GLY A 307 -19.02 0.77 3.87
N GLY A 308 -20.12 1.23 3.29
CA GLY A 308 -21.01 2.21 3.93
C GLY A 308 -20.29 3.53 4.19
N GLN A 309 -20.44 4.07 5.37
CA GLN A 309 -19.60 5.18 5.83
C GLN A 309 -18.29 4.62 6.38
N PRO A 310 -17.13 4.86 5.75
CA PRO A 310 -15.85 4.45 6.30
C PRO A 310 -15.65 5.06 7.69
N HIS A 311 -15.23 4.26 8.64
CA HIS A 311 -14.93 4.75 10.00
C HIS A 311 -13.66 4.07 10.52
N GLY A 312 -12.90 4.77 11.34
CA GLY A 312 -11.79 4.18 12.07
C GLY A 312 -12.33 3.25 13.16
N ALA A 313 -12.16 1.94 12.97
CA ALA A 313 -12.42 0.96 14.03
C ALA A 313 -11.17 0.86 14.89
N GLY A 314 -11.30 1.27 16.11
CA GLY A 314 -10.29 1.15 17.14
C GLY A 314 -10.52 2.17 18.24
N GLU A 315 -10.30 1.79 19.48
CA GLU A 315 -10.44 2.57 20.72
C GLU A 315 -9.68 3.91 20.74
N ASN A 316 -9.36 4.44 19.58
CA ASN A 316 -8.36 5.48 19.41
C ASN A 316 -8.72 6.57 18.39
N ALA A 317 -10.00 6.93 18.19
CA ALA A 317 -10.29 8.27 17.66
C ALA A 317 -9.72 9.32 18.64
N PRO A 318 -8.85 10.26 18.23
CA PRO A 318 -8.36 11.26 19.16
C PRO A 318 -9.55 12.04 19.73
N PRO A 319 -9.50 12.46 21.01
CA PRO A 319 -10.32 13.57 21.42
C PRO A 319 -10.07 14.68 20.39
N ALA A 320 -11.13 15.42 20.02
CA ALA A 320 -10.99 16.53 19.08
C ALA A 320 -9.73 17.32 19.49
N LEU A 321 -8.71 17.35 18.59
CA LEU A 321 -7.50 18.13 18.84
C LEU A 321 -7.99 19.55 19.14
N ALA A 322 -7.72 20.01 20.35
CA ALA A 322 -7.86 21.43 20.65
C ALA A 322 -7.13 22.19 19.54
N ALA A 323 -7.77 23.20 18.98
CA ALA A 323 -7.16 24.01 17.94
C ALA A 323 -5.78 24.45 18.44
N MET A 324 -4.72 24.20 17.65
CA MET A 324 -3.42 24.80 17.91
C MET A 324 -3.65 26.32 18.04
N ASP A 325 -3.14 26.92 19.08
CA ASP A 325 -3.26 28.36 19.22
C ASP A 325 -2.38 29.10 18.21
N ALA A 326 -2.63 30.39 18.02
CA ALA A 326 -1.90 31.19 17.04
C ALA A 326 -0.38 31.27 17.34
N ALA A 327 0.04 31.07 18.59
CA ALA A 327 1.43 31.09 19.01
C ALA A 327 2.20 29.83 18.57
N ASP A 328 1.57 28.67 18.63
CA ASP A 328 2.15 27.42 18.14
C ASP A 328 2.35 27.43 16.62
N LEU A 329 1.41 28.06 15.89
CA LEU A 329 1.52 28.26 14.45
C LEU A 329 2.67 29.21 14.06
N GLU A 330 2.91 30.27 14.84
CA GLU A 330 3.98 31.24 14.59
C GLU A 330 5.36 30.66 14.91
N ASN A 331 5.48 29.86 15.98
CA ASN A 331 6.70 29.13 16.31
C ASN A 331 7.08 28.12 15.20
N TYR A 332 6.09 27.44 14.62
CA TYR A 332 6.30 26.51 13.52
C TYR A 332 6.78 27.25 12.23
N ARG A 333 6.17 28.39 11.90
CA ARG A 333 6.60 29.24 10.77
C ARG A 333 8.02 29.77 10.95
N THR A 334 8.41 30.13 12.15
CA THR A 334 9.76 30.61 12.47
C THR A 334 10.80 29.50 12.32
N LEU A 335 10.45 28.27 12.69
CA LEU A 335 11.31 27.08 12.49
C LEU A 335 11.51 26.77 11.00
N LEU A 336 10.46 26.88 10.19
CA LEU A 336 10.56 26.65 8.74
C LEU A 336 11.36 27.76 8.01
N ALA A 337 11.20 29.01 8.40
CA ALA A 337 11.94 30.13 7.83
C ALA A 337 13.46 30.06 8.14
N GLY A 338 13.85 29.41 9.24
CA GLY A 338 15.25 29.20 9.62
C GLY A 338 15.96 28.08 8.86
N THR A 339 15.25 27.28 8.07
CA THR A 339 15.83 26.15 7.31
C THR A 339 16.13 26.47 5.83
N GLU A 340 15.71 27.65 5.35
CA GLU A 340 15.94 28.04 3.94
C GLU A 340 17.37 28.53 3.63
N ASP A 341 18.24 28.74 4.63
CA ASP A 341 19.59 29.29 4.45
C ASP A 341 20.75 28.28 4.63
N GLU A 342 20.50 26.97 4.83
CA GLU A 342 21.57 25.99 4.82
C GLU A 342 21.76 25.40 3.40
N PRO A 343 22.94 25.62 2.76
CA PRO A 343 23.25 25.01 1.48
C PRO A 343 23.35 23.49 1.69
N HIS A 344 22.56 22.72 0.98
CA HIS A 344 22.62 21.26 0.96
C HIS A 344 24.05 20.80 0.71
N ALA A 345 24.72 20.31 1.75
CA ALA A 345 25.99 19.63 1.60
C ALA A 345 25.79 18.39 0.71
N PRO A 346 26.64 18.15 -0.30
CA PRO A 346 26.52 16.99 -1.15
C PRO A 346 26.70 15.73 -0.30
N LEU A 347 25.74 14.81 -0.38
CA LEU A 347 25.81 13.49 0.25
C LEU A 347 27.14 12.83 -0.11
N ALA A 348 27.99 12.63 0.90
CA ALA A 348 29.25 11.91 0.76
C ALA A 348 28.93 10.50 0.27
N ARG A 349 29.39 10.16 -0.93
CA ARG A 349 29.40 8.80 -1.44
C ARG A 349 30.30 7.97 -0.54
N GLY A 350 29.72 7.15 0.32
CA GLY A 350 30.41 6.12 1.06
C GLY A 350 31.07 5.13 0.08
N ARG A 351 32.32 4.82 0.37
CA ARG A 351 33.15 3.86 -0.38
C ARG A 351 32.65 2.43 -0.18
#